data_13ec1018822a48703a6aca07a8aa7d13
#
_entry.id   13ec1018822a48703a6aca07a8aa7d13
#
_cell.length_a   1.000
_cell.length_b   1.000
_cell.length_c   1.000
_cell.angle_alpha   90.00
_cell.angle_beta   90.00
_cell.angle_gamma   90.00
#
_symmetry.space_group_name_H-M   'P 1'
#
loop_
_entity.id
_entity.type
_entity.pdbx_description
1 polymer ?
#
loop_
_entity_poly.entity_id
_entity_poly.type
_entity_poly.pdbx_seq_one_letter_code
_entity_poly.pdbx_strand_id
1 'polypeptide(L)'
;MAVAEAPTTWFEDTVEIVGGFRPILLECVKSELESLASEGGSRARTARVALELSSKFSPERCGGAEVDDEIVSAAMTLGGVVATVDAQLLASLKATRVRAISLGGGRVRLA
;
A
#
# COMPACT_ATOMS: atom_id res chain seq x y z
N MET A 1 -0.09 -1.82 -6.25
CA MET A 1 0.72 -2.99 -5.94
C MET A 1 2.10 -2.63 -5.50
N ALA A 2 2.14 -1.79 -4.50
CA ALA A 2 3.37 -1.21 -4.02
C ALA A 2 4.38 -2.26 -3.51
N VAL A 3 3.90 -3.27 -2.76
CA VAL A 3 4.79 -4.26 -2.13
C VAL A 3 5.54 -5.10 -3.17
N ALA A 4 4.86 -5.52 -4.25
CA ALA A 4 5.49 -6.36 -5.29
C ALA A 4 6.47 -5.58 -6.16
N GLU A 5 6.35 -4.27 -6.24
CA GLU A 5 7.22 -3.39 -7.02
C GLU A 5 8.30 -2.72 -6.17
N ALA A 6 8.26 -2.95 -4.86
CA ALA A 6 9.18 -2.37 -3.90
C ALA A 6 10.54 -3.10 -3.92
N PRO A 7 11.60 -2.48 -3.40
CA PRO A 7 12.87 -3.19 -3.20
C PRO A 7 12.69 -4.35 -2.22
N THR A 8 13.57 -5.36 -2.33
CA THR A 8 13.50 -6.55 -1.47
C THR A 8 13.67 -6.25 0.01
N THR A 9 14.26 -5.09 0.34
CA THR A 9 14.47 -4.62 1.71
C THR A 9 13.43 -3.60 2.17
N TRP A 10 12.28 -3.52 1.50
CA TRP A 10 11.29 -2.48 1.77
C TRP A 10 10.84 -2.40 3.23
N PHE A 11 10.72 -3.56 3.88
CA PHE A 11 10.25 -3.63 5.26
C PHE A 11 11.29 -3.00 6.21
N GLU A 12 12.53 -3.42 6.08
CA GLU A 12 13.65 -2.91 6.90
C GLU A 12 13.87 -1.42 6.66
N ASP A 13 13.82 -1.00 5.39
CA ASP A 13 14.00 0.41 5.03
C ASP A 13 12.87 1.27 5.61
N THR A 14 11.65 0.75 5.62
CA THR A 14 10.50 1.44 6.21
C THR A 14 10.66 1.57 7.72
N VAL A 15 11.14 0.52 8.40
CA VAL A 15 11.39 0.57 9.84
C VAL A 15 12.43 1.65 10.16
N GLU A 16 13.46 1.80 9.35
CA GLU A 16 14.48 2.85 9.55
C GLU A 16 13.88 4.26 9.46
N ILE A 17 12.90 4.45 8.56
CA ILE A 17 12.30 5.77 8.33
C ILE A 17 11.25 6.12 9.39
N VAL A 18 10.36 5.19 9.73
CA VAL A 18 9.19 5.47 10.58
C VAL A 18 9.23 4.79 11.93
N GLY A 19 10.25 3.99 12.20
CA GLY A 19 10.31 3.16 13.39
C GLY A 19 9.49 1.89 13.24
N GLY A 20 9.25 1.20 14.34
CA GLY A 20 8.44 -0.02 14.33
C GLY A 20 7.01 0.27 13.87
N PHE A 21 6.40 -0.64 13.10
CA PHE A 21 5.06 -0.44 12.57
C PHE A 21 4.33 -1.78 12.46
N ARG A 22 2.99 -1.70 12.42
CA ARG A 22 2.12 -2.83 12.14
C ARG A 22 1.58 -2.68 10.73
N PRO A 23 1.93 -3.57 9.78
CA PRO A 23 1.43 -3.46 8.42
C PRO A 23 -0.04 -3.84 8.35
N ILE A 24 -0.81 -3.05 7.61
CA ILE A 24 -2.25 -3.22 7.43
C ILE A 24 -2.56 -3.30 5.94
N LEU A 25 -3.46 -4.21 5.58
CA LEU A 25 -4.00 -4.32 4.23
C LEU A 25 -5.50 -4.11 4.29
N LEU A 26 -6.01 -3.11 3.58
CA LEU A 26 -7.44 -2.87 3.48
C LEU A 26 -8.11 -3.98 2.67
N GLU A 27 -9.28 -4.43 3.09
CA GLU A 27 -10.01 -5.49 2.40
C GLU A 27 -10.37 -5.12 0.95
N CYS A 28 -10.68 -3.85 0.68
CA CYS A 28 -10.95 -3.39 -0.69
C CYS A 28 -9.70 -3.43 -1.57
N VAL A 29 -8.54 -3.13 -1.04
CA VAL A 29 -7.26 -3.27 -1.75
C VAL A 29 -6.99 -4.75 -2.04
N LYS A 30 -7.20 -5.61 -1.06
CA LYS A 30 -7.05 -7.06 -1.23
C LYS A 30 -7.96 -7.58 -2.33
N SER A 31 -9.22 -7.18 -2.34
CA SER A 31 -10.19 -7.58 -3.36
C SER A 31 -9.77 -7.13 -4.75
N GLU A 32 -9.23 -5.92 -4.88
CA GLU A 32 -8.72 -5.42 -6.15
C GLU A 32 -7.51 -6.24 -6.62
N LEU A 33 -6.60 -6.58 -5.70
CA LEU A 33 -5.46 -7.45 -6.02
C LEU A 33 -5.91 -8.84 -6.47
N GLU A 34 -6.90 -9.41 -5.79
CA GLU A 34 -7.46 -10.72 -6.16
C GLU A 34 -8.07 -10.68 -7.56
N SER A 35 -8.79 -9.61 -7.87
CA SER A 35 -9.36 -9.40 -9.20
C SER A 35 -8.28 -9.32 -10.28
N LEU A 36 -7.25 -8.52 -10.04
CA LEU A 36 -6.12 -8.40 -10.97
C LEU A 36 -5.39 -9.73 -11.14
N ALA A 37 -5.20 -10.48 -10.05
CA ALA A 37 -4.51 -11.76 -10.07
C ALA A 37 -5.21 -12.80 -10.95
N SER A 38 -6.53 -12.67 -11.13
CA SER A 38 -7.33 -13.60 -11.94
C SER A 38 -7.35 -13.25 -13.42
N GLU A 39 -6.87 -12.08 -13.82
CA GLU A 39 -6.94 -11.61 -15.21
C GLU A 39 -5.87 -12.18 -16.14
N GLY A 40 -4.76 -12.63 -15.59
CA GLY A 40 -3.62 -13.10 -16.37
C GLY A 40 -2.68 -11.97 -16.79
N GLY A 41 -1.51 -12.33 -17.32
CA GLY A 41 -0.49 -11.37 -17.75
C GLY A 41 0.44 -10.90 -16.64
N SER A 42 1.26 -9.90 -16.96
CA SER A 42 2.28 -9.40 -16.01
C SER A 42 1.68 -8.73 -14.78
N ARG A 43 0.56 -8.01 -14.94
CA ARG A 43 -0.12 -7.37 -13.82
C ARG A 43 -0.70 -8.39 -12.85
N ALA A 44 -1.20 -9.51 -13.38
CA ALA A 44 -1.70 -10.60 -12.55
C ALA A 44 -0.58 -11.23 -11.72
N ARG A 45 0.59 -11.38 -12.31
CA ARG A 45 1.75 -11.92 -11.59
C ARG A 45 2.15 -10.99 -10.45
N THR A 46 2.23 -9.69 -10.70
CA THR A 46 2.54 -8.69 -9.68
C THR A 46 1.50 -8.72 -8.56
N ALA A 47 0.22 -8.83 -8.91
CA ALA A 47 -0.86 -8.90 -7.92
C ALA A 47 -0.75 -10.15 -7.04
N ARG A 48 -0.42 -11.30 -7.63
CA ARG A 48 -0.22 -12.53 -6.85
C ARG A 48 0.94 -12.43 -5.88
N VAL A 49 2.04 -11.82 -6.31
CA VAL A 49 3.19 -11.56 -5.42
C VAL A 49 2.80 -10.63 -4.28
N ALA A 50 2.07 -9.56 -4.57
CA ALA A 50 1.60 -8.62 -3.55
C ALA A 50 0.70 -9.30 -2.53
N LEU A 51 -0.23 -10.16 -2.98
CA LEU A 51 -1.11 -10.92 -2.10
C LEU A 51 -0.32 -11.87 -1.19
N GLU A 52 0.68 -12.54 -1.73
CA GLU A 52 1.52 -13.44 -0.96
C GLU A 52 2.32 -12.69 0.11
N LEU A 53 2.96 -11.58 -0.28
CA LEU A 53 3.76 -10.77 0.64
C LEU A 53 2.91 -10.14 1.75
N SER A 54 1.66 -9.79 1.46
CA SER A 54 0.77 -9.15 2.42
C SER A 54 -0.16 -10.13 3.16
N SER A 55 0.02 -11.43 2.97
CA SER A 55 -0.88 -12.46 3.52
C SER A 55 -0.98 -12.43 5.05
N LYS A 56 0.05 -11.95 5.73
CA LYS A 56 0.08 -11.85 7.20
C LYS A 56 -0.19 -10.44 7.71
N PHE A 57 -0.50 -9.50 6.84
CA PHE A 57 -0.84 -8.14 7.27
C PHE A 57 -2.19 -8.15 7.97
N SER A 58 -2.36 -7.26 8.94
CA SER A 58 -3.64 -7.10 9.63
C SER A 58 -4.69 -6.59 8.66
N PRO A 59 -5.87 -7.24 8.56
CA PRO A 59 -6.93 -6.77 7.68
C PRO A 59 -7.65 -5.56 8.30
N GLU A 60 -8.16 -4.67 7.44
CA GLU A 60 -9.00 -3.55 7.85
C GLU A 60 -10.15 -3.41 6.87
N ARG A 61 -11.34 -3.15 7.38
CA ARG A 61 -12.54 -3.05 6.56
C ARG A 61 -12.61 -1.72 5.82
N CYS A 62 -13.35 -1.74 4.68
CA CYS A 62 -13.64 -0.55 3.89
C CYS A 62 -15.12 -0.21 3.98
N GLY A 63 -15.44 1.07 3.82
CA GLY A 63 -16.81 1.59 3.96
C GLY A 63 -17.60 1.70 2.65
N GLY A 64 -17.06 1.22 1.53
CA GLY A 64 -17.76 1.22 0.24
C GLY A 64 -17.47 2.41 -0.65
N ALA A 65 -16.55 3.30 -0.28
CA ALA A 65 -16.09 4.38 -1.14
C ALA A 65 -15.05 3.88 -2.15
N GLU A 66 -14.58 4.77 -3.03
CA GLU A 66 -13.48 4.46 -3.93
C GLU A 66 -12.24 4.03 -3.13
N VAL A 67 -11.44 3.12 -3.69
CA VAL A 67 -10.29 2.54 -2.99
C VAL A 67 -9.33 3.60 -2.47
N ASP A 68 -8.99 4.60 -3.29
CA ASP A 68 -8.07 5.66 -2.86
C ASP A 68 -8.63 6.47 -1.70
N ASP A 69 -9.93 6.75 -1.70
CA ASP A 69 -10.60 7.47 -0.62
C ASP A 69 -10.62 6.62 0.66
N GLU A 70 -10.80 5.31 0.52
CA GLU A 70 -10.74 4.39 1.66
C GLU A 70 -9.35 4.34 2.27
N ILE A 71 -8.29 4.37 1.45
CA ILE A 71 -6.92 4.41 1.93
C ILE A 71 -6.66 5.67 2.75
N VAL A 72 -7.07 6.83 2.21
CA VAL A 72 -6.90 8.11 2.91
C VAL A 72 -7.68 8.12 4.22
N SER A 73 -8.94 7.67 4.19
CA SER A 73 -9.79 7.62 5.37
C SER A 73 -9.21 6.72 6.45
N ALA A 74 -8.73 5.53 6.08
CA ALA A 74 -8.12 4.61 7.03
C ALA A 74 -6.85 5.20 7.65
N ALA A 75 -6.01 5.84 6.84
CA ALA A 75 -4.79 6.46 7.33
C ALA A 75 -5.09 7.57 8.34
N MET A 76 -6.11 8.39 8.07
CA MET A 76 -6.53 9.45 8.98
C MET A 76 -7.10 8.89 10.28
N THR A 77 -7.96 7.89 10.19
CA THR A 77 -8.60 7.27 11.35
C THR A 77 -7.61 6.55 12.26
N LEU A 78 -6.66 5.84 11.65
CA LEU A 78 -5.68 5.04 12.38
C LEU A 78 -4.41 5.81 12.74
N GLY A 79 -4.27 7.03 12.25
CA GLY A 79 -3.04 7.81 12.43
C GLY A 79 -1.85 7.17 11.71
N GLY A 80 -2.12 6.51 10.59
CA GLY A 80 -1.14 5.71 9.88
C GLY A 80 -0.36 6.44 8.80
N VAL A 81 0.59 5.72 8.21
CA VAL A 81 1.39 6.18 7.08
C VAL A 81 1.07 5.27 5.89
N VAL A 82 0.86 5.85 4.72
CA VAL A 82 0.57 5.08 3.51
C VAL A 82 1.86 4.82 2.74
N ALA A 83 2.11 3.57 2.38
CA ALA A 83 3.24 3.19 1.53
C ALA A 83 2.71 2.83 0.14
N THR A 84 3.19 3.51 -0.89
CA THR A 84 2.70 3.31 -2.25
C THR A 84 3.73 3.71 -3.31
N VAL A 85 3.59 3.16 -4.52
CA VAL A 85 4.33 3.61 -5.71
C VAL A 85 3.48 4.52 -6.60
N ASP A 86 2.18 4.66 -6.32
CA ASP A 86 1.24 5.41 -7.15
C ASP A 86 1.42 6.92 -6.95
N ALA A 87 1.88 7.61 -8.01
CA ALA A 87 2.14 9.04 -7.97
C ALA A 87 0.87 9.88 -7.74
N GLN A 88 -0.28 9.45 -8.29
CA GLN A 88 -1.54 10.15 -8.10
C GLN A 88 -2.01 10.04 -6.64
N LEU A 89 -1.90 8.85 -6.08
CA LEU A 89 -2.23 8.65 -4.66
C LEU A 89 -1.31 9.47 -3.76
N LEU A 90 -0.01 9.50 -4.04
CA LEU A 90 0.93 10.33 -3.28
C LEU A 90 0.55 11.81 -3.32
N ALA A 91 0.13 12.33 -4.47
CA ALA A 91 -0.32 13.71 -4.59
C ALA A 91 -1.57 13.97 -3.75
N SER A 92 -2.53 13.05 -3.76
CA SER A 92 -3.75 13.14 -2.93
C SER A 92 -3.42 13.11 -1.45
N LEU A 93 -2.48 12.27 -1.04
CA LEU A 93 -2.06 12.17 0.35
C LEU A 93 -1.40 13.45 0.84
N LYS A 94 -0.58 14.08 0.01
CA LYS A 94 0.03 15.37 0.33
C LYS A 94 -1.02 16.47 0.52
N ALA A 95 -2.04 16.47 -0.33
CA ALA A 95 -3.14 17.44 -0.24
C ALA A 95 -3.95 17.27 1.05
N THR A 96 -4.07 16.06 1.57
CA THR A 96 -4.82 15.77 2.80
C THR A 96 -3.92 15.72 4.04
N ARG A 97 -2.63 16.01 3.89
CA ARG A 97 -1.63 15.98 4.97
C ARG A 97 -1.46 14.61 5.62
N VAL A 98 -1.79 13.55 4.92
CA VAL A 98 -1.50 12.19 5.36
C VAL A 98 -0.05 11.88 5.03
N ARG A 99 0.68 11.33 5.99
CA ARG A 99 2.08 10.94 5.78
C ARG A 99 2.14 9.76 4.81
N ALA A 100 3.11 9.79 3.92
CA ALA A 100 3.27 8.77 2.92
C ALA A 100 4.73 8.39 2.73
N ILE A 101 4.96 7.14 2.30
CA ILE A 101 6.26 6.62 1.91
C ILE A 101 6.18 6.22 0.45
N SER A 102 7.09 6.73 -0.34
CA SER A 102 7.21 6.34 -1.74
C SER A 102 8.12 5.12 -1.85
N LEU A 103 7.64 4.09 -2.54
CA LEU A 103 8.40 2.88 -2.81
C LEU A 103 8.94 2.84 -4.24
N GLY A 104 8.72 3.90 -5.02
CA GLY A 104 9.16 3.96 -6.40
C GLY A 104 10.68 4.11 -6.56
N GLY A 105 11.18 3.78 -7.75
CA GLY A 105 12.59 3.92 -8.09
C GLY A 105 13.51 2.96 -7.36
N GLY A 106 12.99 1.87 -6.81
CA GLY A 106 13.79 0.89 -6.09
C GLY A 106 14.24 1.35 -4.71
N ARG A 107 13.68 2.45 -4.20
CA ARG A 107 14.04 3.01 -2.89
C ARG A 107 12.79 3.31 -2.09
N VAL A 108 12.90 3.17 -0.77
CA VAL A 108 11.89 3.62 0.18
C VAL A 108 12.25 5.05 0.59
N ARG A 109 11.30 5.97 0.43
CA ARG A 109 11.52 7.39 0.76
C ARG A 109 10.30 7.96 1.46
N LEU A 110 10.55 8.83 2.43
CA LEU A 110 9.47 9.65 3.01
C LEU A 110 9.05 10.67 1.96
N ALA A 111 7.79 10.62 1.62
CA ALA A 111 7.24 11.51 0.59
C ALA A 111 6.74 12.82 1.18
#